data_cb5e72d708cc46b2e7b31d757c950620
#
_entry.id   cb5e72d708cc46b2e7b31d757c950620
#
_cell.length_a   1.000
_cell.length_b   1.000
_cell.length_c   1.000
_cell.angle_alpha   90.00
_cell.angle_beta   90.00
_cell.angle_gamma   90.00
#
_symmetry.space_group_name_H-M   'P 1'
#
loop_
_entity.id
_entity.type
_entity.pdbx_description
1 polymer ?
#
loop_
_entity_poly.entity_id
_entity_poly.type
_entity_poly.pdbx_seq_one_letter_code
_entity_poly.pdbx_strand_id
1 'polypeptide(L)'
;GLMTRRDSVCVEEDNFTFFHRNPKRTIFDVVVDQQGMNEVKEQLYNPLKNLIFGGRLSGDNLVYNGTRRGHYAGTEYLAWMYKSKKPTYKQSARIVLNTEQSTVPAWEASLARTEKEINVSKDKQATRRWWNDFWKRSFIEGEGEAGDAIRNYTLFRYMLGCNAYSQWPTKFNGGLFTFDPMYVDQIMEFTPDFRKWGGGTMTAQNQRLVYWPMLKSGDFDLMKSQFDFYLRLLPTAEARTRTYWGHAGACFTEQMENFGLPNPAEYGFKRPESYDRGLEYNAWLEYEWDTVLEFCQMILETARYNEADISRYIPLIESSLNFFDEHYRQLALQRGRKDLDGNGKLVIYPGSACETYKMAYNPSSTIAALRSVLQTYGRKPDMLARIPEIPLRIVDGKEMIAPAQAWERVNNIETPQLYAVFPWRMYGVGKEGLEIARNTYLYDPDAQKFRSHIGWKQDNIWAACLGMTEEAAQLTLEKMANGPHRFPAFWGPGYDWTPDHNWGGSGMIGMQEMLLQEADGKIL
;
A
#
# COMPACT_ATOMS: atom_id res chain seq x y z
N GLY A 1 -18.84 16.67 9.54
CA GLY A 1 -18.02 16.24 10.65
C GLY A 1 -18.58 14.94 11.21
N LEU A 2 -17.83 13.88 11.12
CA LEU A 2 -18.13 12.64 11.85
C LEU A 2 -18.12 12.99 13.34
N MET A 3 -19.26 12.85 14.00
CA MET A 3 -19.32 12.98 15.44
C MET A 3 -18.61 11.76 16.05
N THR A 4 -17.36 11.92 16.43
CA THR A 4 -16.67 10.94 17.27
C THR A 4 -17.34 10.94 18.63
N ARG A 5 -17.83 9.77 19.07
CA ARG A 5 -18.22 9.60 20.47
C ARG A 5 -16.94 9.71 21.30
N ARG A 6 -17.06 10.33 22.47
CA ARG A 6 -15.94 10.35 23.43
C ARG A 6 -15.56 8.93 23.79
N ASP A 7 -14.26 8.69 23.91
CA ASP A 7 -13.74 7.44 24.42
C ASP A 7 -14.28 7.16 25.82
N SER A 8 -14.50 5.90 26.12
CA SER A 8 -14.89 5.45 27.44
C SER A 8 -13.65 5.20 28.28
N VAL A 9 -13.71 5.61 29.53
CA VAL A 9 -12.62 5.36 30.49
C VAL A 9 -13.18 4.79 31.79
N CYS A 10 -12.46 3.85 32.38
CA CYS A 10 -12.68 3.34 33.72
C CYS A 10 -11.40 3.59 34.53
N VAL A 11 -11.52 4.41 35.57
CA VAL A 11 -10.42 4.80 36.45
C VAL A 11 -10.55 4.03 37.75
N GLU A 12 -9.57 3.17 38.01
CA GLU A 12 -9.46 2.44 39.28
C GLU A 12 -8.25 2.93 40.07
N GLU A 13 -8.11 2.49 41.32
CA GLU A 13 -7.03 2.97 42.19
C GLU A 13 -5.64 2.67 41.60
N ASP A 14 -5.46 1.49 41.00
CA ASP A 14 -4.17 0.96 40.54
C ASP A 14 -4.12 0.63 39.05
N ASN A 15 -5.21 0.83 38.33
CA ASN A 15 -5.26 0.61 36.88
C ASN A 15 -6.19 1.61 36.17
N PHE A 16 -6.01 1.69 34.87
CA PHE A 16 -6.77 2.57 33.99
C PHE A 16 -7.13 1.82 32.71
N THR A 17 -8.42 1.62 32.48
CA THR A 17 -8.93 1.02 31.26
C THR A 17 -9.53 2.12 30.37
N PHE A 18 -9.19 2.11 29.08
CA PHE A 18 -9.69 3.05 28.10
C PHE A 18 -10.06 2.32 26.80
N PHE A 19 -11.14 2.73 26.17
CA PHE A 19 -11.55 2.16 24.89
C PHE A 19 -12.44 3.09 24.11
N HIS A 20 -12.39 2.92 22.80
CA HIS A 20 -13.36 3.46 21.86
C HIS A 20 -14.25 2.32 21.36
N ARG A 21 -15.53 2.58 21.26
CA ARG A 21 -16.51 1.71 20.62
C ARG A 21 -17.13 2.41 19.44
N ASN A 22 -17.05 1.81 18.25
CA ASN A 22 -17.68 2.34 17.08
C ASN A 22 -19.20 2.51 17.28
N PRO A 23 -19.80 3.60 16.75
CA PRO A 23 -21.23 3.79 16.74
C PRO A 23 -21.94 2.71 15.89
N LYS A 24 -23.25 2.59 16.00
CA LYS A 24 -24.04 1.66 15.18
C LYS A 24 -23.94 1.97 13.69
N ARG A 25 -23.93 3.24 13.31
CA ARG A 25 -23.69 3.72 11.94
C ARG A 25 -22.27 4.22 11.85
N THR A 26 -21.51 3.63 10.95
CA THR A 26 -20.08 3.92 10.71
C THR A 26 -19.87 4.52 9.32
N ILE A 27 -18.64 4.83 8.96
CA ILE A 27 -18.29 5.27 7.61
C ILE A 27 -18.65 4.20 6.56
N PHE A 28 -18.60 2.91 6.93
CA PHE A 28 -19.05 1.81 6.06
C PHE A 28 -20.49 2.03 5.58
N ASP A 29 -21.41 2.36 6.50
CA ASP A 29 -22.81 2.59 6.16
C ASP A 29 -22.99 3.81 5.25
N VAL A 30 -22.22 4.87 5.48
CA VAL A 30 -22.24 6.10 4.67
C VAL A 30 -21.74 5.81 3.24
N VAL A 31 -20.67 5.06 3.12
CA VAL A 31 -20.08 4.69 1.83
C VAL A 31 -21.01 3.77 1.04
N VAL A 32 -21.57 2.75 1.68
CA VAL A 32 -22.54 1.83 1.07
C VAL A 32 -23.76 2.60 0.54
N ASP A 33 -24.31 3.53 1.34
CA ASP A 33 -25.44 4.37 0.93
C ASP A 33 -25.05 5.24 -0.28
N GLN A 34 -23.92 5.98 -0.20
CA GLN A 34 -23.44 6.87 -1.26
C GLN A 34 -23.22 6.13 -2.58
N GLN A 35 -22.67 4.92 -2.51
CA GLN A 35 -22.28 4.14 -3.69
C GLN A 35 -23.41 3.22 -4.17
N GLY A 36 -24.58 3.27 -3.55
CA GLY A 36 -25.75 2.50 -3.94
C GLY A 36 -25.59 0.99 -3.83
N MET A 37 -24.84 0.52 -2.82
CA MET A 37 -24.54 -0.89 -2.57
C MET A 37 -25.44 -1.53 -1.50
N ASN A 38 -26.58 -0.88 -1.14
CA ASN A 38 -27.42 -1.32 -0.03
C ASN A 38 -28.00 -2.73 -0.22
N GLU A 39 -28.36 -3.11 -1.44
CA GLU A 39 -28.93 -4.43 -1.74
C GLU A 39 -27.94 -5.59 -1.49
N VAL A 40 -26.66 -5.31 -1.59
CA VAL A 40 -25.58 -6.30 -1.37
C VAL A 40 -24.80 -6.08 -0.08
N LYS A 41 -25.25 -5.15 0.76
CA LYS A 41 -24.57 -4.72 1.99
C LYS A 41 -24.11 -5.85 2.90
N GLU A 42 -24.96 -6.86 3.09
CA GLU A 42 -24.64 -8.01 3.96
C GLU A 42 -23.60 -8.98 3.35
N GLN A 43 -23.28 -8.83 2.06
CA GLN A 43 -22.23 -9.58 1.39
C GLN A 43 -20.87 -8.89 1.49
N LEU A 44 -20.85 -7.60 1.87
CA LEU A 44 -19.64 -6.80 1.94
C LEU A 44 -18.91 -7.04 3.26
N TYR A 45 -17.60 -7.04 3.20
CA TYR A 45 -16.76 -7.11 4.40
C TYR A 45 -16.90 -5.83 5.23
N ASN A 46 -17.35 -5.95 6.48
CA ASN A 46 -17.52 -4.83 7.39
C ASN A 46 -16.66 -4.99 8.67
N PRO A 47 -15.42 -4.47 8.68
CA PRO A 47 -14.54 -4.56 9.84
C PRO A 47 -14.88 -3.55 10.95
N LEU A 48 -15.81 -2.62 10.70
CA LEU A 48 -16.13 -1.53 11.64
C LEU A 48 -17.32 -1.83 12.53
N LYS A 49 -18.13 -2.84 12.17
CA LYS A 49 -19.33 -3.24 12.93
C LYS A 49 -18.95 -3.74 14.31
N ASN A 50 -19.45 -3.09 15.37
CA ASN A 50 -19.15 -3.43 16.76
C ASN A 50 -17.64 -3.45 17.10
N LEU A 51 -16.82 -2.71 16.38
CA LEU A 51 -15.40 -2.63 16.66
C LEU A 51 -15.16 -1.87 17.96
N ILE A 52 -14.37 -2.48 18.83
CA ILE A 52 -13.87 -1.90 20.08
C ILE A 52 -12.35 -1.97 20.04
N PHE A 53 -11.69 -0.90 20.37
CA PHE A 53 -10.24 -0.85 20.51
C PHE A 53 -9.84 0.02 21.70
N GLY A 54 -8.78 -0.35 22.37
CA GLY A 54 -8.30 0.32 23.56
C GLY A 54 -7.34 -0.55 24.35
N GLY A 55 -7.25 -0.31 25.66
CA GLY A 55 -6.32 -1.05 26.50
C GLY A 55 -6.48 -0.78 27.98
N ARG A 56 -5.58 -1.39 28.73
CA ARG A 56 -5.45 -1.22 30.16
C ARG A 56 -4.01 -0.89 30.53
N LEU A 57 -3.83 0.20 31.28
CA LEU A 57 -2.61 0.51 32.00
C LEU A 57 -2.70 -0.07 33.41
N SER A 58 -1.77 -0.91 33.80
CA SER A 58 -1.61 -1.44 35.15
C SER A 58 -0.16 -1.41 35.57
N GLY A 59 0.12 -1.56 36.85
CA GLY A 59 1.49 -1.63 37.32
C GLY A 59 1.60 -1.81 38.82
N ASP A 60 2.75 -2.31 39.24
CA ASP A 60 3.05 -2.46 40.66
C ASP A 60 3.24 -1.09 41.32
N ASN A 61 2.70 -0.91 42.50
CA ASN A 61 2.88 0.32 43.27
C ASN A 61 2.34 1.60 42.59
N LEU A 62 1.31 1.49 41.72
CA LEU A 62 0.61 2.64 41.14
C LEU A 62 -0.59 3.03 41.98
N VAL A 63 -0.87 4.33 42.02
CA VAL A 63 -2.11 4.88 42.57
C VAL A 63 -2.56 6.09 41.76
N TYR A 64 -3.86 6.15 41.53
CA TYR A 64 -4.49 7.29 40.86
C TYR A 64 -4.21 8.61 41.59
N ASN A 65 -3.86 9.66 40.83
CA ASN A 65 -3.43 10.95 41.35
C ASN A 65 -4.19 12.14 40.68
N GLY A 66 -5.40 11.91 40.22
CA GLY A 66 -6.23 12.97 39.65
C GLY A 66 -6.09 13.16 38.14
N THR A 67 -6.69 14.22 37.63
CA THR A 67 -6.67 14.60 36.21
C THR A 67 -5.98 15.94 36.00
N ARG A 68 -5.48 16.14 34.78
CA ARG A 68 -4.93 17.41 34.33
C ARG A 68 -5.37 17.71 32.89
N ARG A 69 -5.81 18.93 32.65
CA ARG A 69 -6.02 19.43 31.30
C ARG A 69 -4.74 20.05 30.77
N GLY A 70 -4.49 19.92 29.50
CA GLY A 70 -3.35 20.50 28.82
C GLY A 70 -3.59 20.62 27.34
N HIS A 71 -2.59 21.17 26.67
CA HIS A 71 -2.58 21.36 25.24
C HIS A 71 -1.28 20.76 24.67
N TYR A 72 -1.39 19.98 23.60
CA TYR A 72 -0.23 19.38 22.92
C TYR A 72 -0.51 19.30 21.41
N ALA A 73 0.43 19.74 20.63
CA ALA A 73 0.38 19.63 19.16
C ALA A 73 -0.93 20.15 18.53
N GLY A 74 -1.43 21.31 18.97
CA GLY A 74 -2.67 21.89 18.48
C GLY A 74 -3.95 21.27 19.06
N THR A 75 -3.84 20.28 19.96
CA THR A 75 -4.98 19.57 20.53
C THR A 75 -5.07 19.71 22.05
N GLU A 76 -6.27 20.02 22.54
CA GLU A 76 -6.54 19.95 23.98
C GLU A 76 -6.70 18.49 24.43
N TYR A 77 -6.15 18.17 25.58
CA TYR A 77 -6.27 16.83 26.18
C TYR A 77 -6.70 16.87 27.64
N LEU A 78 -7.29 15.78 28.09
CA LEU A 78 -7.48 15.41 29.49
C LEU A 78 -6.58 14.22 29.82
N ALA A 79 -5.66 14.40 30.76
CA ALA A 79 -4.77 13.35 31.23
C ALA A 79 -5.25 12.78 32.56
N TRP A 80 -5.21 11.47 32.71
CA TRP A 80 -5.37 10.76 33.98
C TRP A 80 -3.99 10.43 34.52
N MET A 81 -3.70 10.86 35.74
CA MET A 81 -2.36 10.76 36.32
C MET A 81 -2.29 9.64 37.33
N TYR A 82 -1.21 8.87 37.25
CA TYR A 82 -0.86 7.85 38.23
C TYR A 82 0.52 8.15 38.81
N LYS A 83 0.73 7.84 40.07
CA LYS A 83 2.02 7.95 40.76
C LYS A 83 2.34 6.69 41.53
N SER A 84 3.56 6.52 41.98
CA SER A 84 3.93 5.45 42.91
C SER A 84 3.31 5.69 44.30
N LYS A 85 2.76 4.66 44.91
CA LYS A 85 2.24 4.70 46.30
C LYS A 85 3.35 4.98 47.29
N LYS A 86 4.54 4.41 47.04
CA LYS A 86 5.75 4.54 47.87
C LYS A 86 6.95 4.77 46.97
N PRO A 87 7.98 5.49 47.43
CA PRO A 87 9.26 5.59 46.74
C PRO A 87 9.84 4.19 46.45
N THR A 88 10.35 3.98 45.27
CA THR A 88 10.92 2.70 44.84
C THR A 88 12.05 2.92 43.85
N TYR A 89 13.06 2.05 43.88
CA TYR A 89 14.14 2.02 42.89
C TYR A 89 13.74 1.36 41.58
N LYS A 90 12.65 0.59 41.56
CA LYS A 90 12.10 -0.05 40.37
C LYS A 90 10.60 0.21 40.32
N GLN A 91 10.14 0.69 39.18
CA GLN A 91 8.75 0.85 38.86
C GLN A 91 8.45 0.05 37.58
N SER A 92 7.39 -0.75 37.61
CA SER A 92 6.87 -1.39 36.41
C SER A 92 5.50 -0.83 36.06
N ALA A 93 5.30 -0.58 34.77
CA ALA A 93 4.00 -0.27 34.20
C ALA A 93 3.79 -1.15 32.97
N ARG A 94 2.57 -1.61 32.80
CA ARG A 94 2.16 -2.47 31.70
C ARG A 94 1.01 -1.81 30.97
N ILE A 95 1.06 -1.81 29.65
CA ILE A 95 -0.06 -1.43 28.80
C ILE A 95 -0.41 -2.65 27.95
N VAL A 96 -1.64 -3.15 28.12
CA VAL A 96 -2.19 -4.22 27.28
C VAL A 96 -3.21 -3.60 26.36
N LEU A 97 -3.08 -3.85 25.06
CA LEU A 97 -3.95 -3.32 24.02
C LEU A 97 -4.76 -4.46 23.40
N ASN A 98 -6.01 -4.18 23.04
CA ASN A 98 -6.86 -5.12 22.31
C ASN A 98 -7.75 -4.39 21.30
N THR A 99 -7.94 -5.00 20.15
CA THR A 99 -8.86 -4.53 19.09
C THR A 99 -9.70 -5.71 18.64
N GLU A 100 -11.03 -5.62 18.79
CA GLU A 100 -11.93 -6.74 18.54
C GLU A 100 -13.32 -6.26 18.13
N GLN A 101 -13.94 -6.96 17.17
CA GLN A 101 -15.38 -6.80 16.89
C GLN A 101 -16.19 -7.62 17.92
N SER A 102 -16.71 -6.95 18.94
CA SER A 102 -17.24 -7.64 20.11
C SER A 102 -18.25 -6.77 20.87
N THR A 103 -18.73 -7.30 22.00
CA THR A 103 -19.41 -6.53 23.05
C THR A 103 -18.40 -6.03 24.08
N VAL A 104 -18.71 -4.94 24.79
CA VAL A 104 -17.79 -4.40 25.82
C VAL A 104 -17.43 -5.45 26.87
N PRO A 105 -18.36 -6.23 27.45
CA PRO A 105 -17.99 -7.28 28.42
C PRO A 105 -17.08 -8.37 27.84
N ALA A 106 -17.31 -8.78 26.59
CA ALA A 106 -16.46 -9.78 25.93
C ALA A 106 -15.06 -9.23 25.62
N TRP A 107 -14.96 -7.98 25.17
CA TRP A 107 -13.71 -7.28 24.95
C TRP A 107 -12.90 -7.14 26.25
N GLU A 108 -13.54 -6.75 27.36
CA GLU A 108 -12.90 -6.66 28.68
C GLU A 108 -12.38 -8.03 29.14
N ALA A 109 -13.17 -9.10 28.95
CA ALA A 109 -12.75 -10.45 29.25
C ALA A 109 -11.56 -10.91 28.40
N SER A 110 -11.54 -10.55 27.12
CA SER A 110 -10.40 -10.81 26.22
C SER A 110 -9.15 -10.07 26.66
N LEU A 111 -9.29 -8.79 27.03
CA LEU A 111 -8.18 -7.97 27.54
C LEU A 111 -7.60 -8.58 28.83
N ALA A 112 -8.46 -8.97 29.78
CA ALA A 112 -8.04 -9.60 31.03
C ALA A 112 -7.36 -10.97 30.81
N ARG A 113 -7.79 -11.74 29.80
CA ARG A 113 -7.15 -13.01 29.41
C ARG A 113 -5.74 -12.73 28.88
N THR A 114 -5.59 -11.80 27.94
CA THR A 114 -4.29 -11.40 27.40
C THR A 114 -3.35 -10.95 28.52
N GLU A 115 -3.85 -10.17 29.48
CA GLU A 115 -3.04 -9.70 30.63
C GLU A 115 -2.52 -10.86 31.49
N LYS A 116 -3.32 -11.89 31.70
CA LYS A 116 -2.93 -13.10 32.47
C LYS A 116 -1.90 -13.98 31.75
N GLU A 117 -1.93 -13.98 30.44
CA GLU A 117 -1.03 -14.79 29.59
C GLU A 117 0.37 -14.19 29.46
N ILE A 118 0.56 -12.91 29.80
CA ILE A 118 1.84 -12.23 29.71
C ILE A 118 2.88 -12.86 30.64
N ASN A 119 3.98 -13.29 30.02
CA ASN A 119 5.17 -13.73 30.73
C ASN A 119 6.37 -12.92 30.24
N VAL A 120 6.71 -11.84 30.96
CA VAL A 120 7.72 -10.87 30.55
C VAL A 120 9.06 -11.49 30.19
N SER A 121 9.50 -12.51 30.93
CA SER A 121 10.79 -13.18 30.65
C SER A 121 10.74 -14.00 29.36
N LYS A 122 9.69 -14.80 29.18
CA LYS A 122 9.47 -15.62 27.98
C LYS A 122 9.28 -14.75 26.75
N ASP A 123 8.45 -13.71 26.86
CA ASP A 123 8.09 -12.82 25.78
C ASP A 123 9.29 -11.99 25.33
N LYS A 124 10.12 -11.50 26.26
CA LYS A 124 11.39 -10.84 25.97
C LYS A 124 12.36 -11.75 25.20
N GLN A 125 12.46 -13.01 25.61
CA GLN A 125 13.31 -13.98 24.90
C GLN A 125 12.76 -14.30 23.49
N ALA A 126 11.44 -14.43 23.35
CA ALA A 126 10.79 -14.66 22.06
C ALA A 126 11.03 -13.47 21.12
N THR A 127 10.82 -12.24 21.59
CA THR A 127 11.08 -11.01 20.82
C THR A 127 12.54 -10.91 20.39
N ARG A 128 13.50 -11.21 21.30
CA ARG A 128 14.92 -11.21 20.94
C ARG A 128 15.26 -12.27 19.88
N ARG A 129 14.70 -13.48 19.99
CA ARG A 129 14.91 -14.52 18.97
C ARG A 129 14.38 -14.06 17.62
N TRP A 130 13.15 -13.54 17.60
CA TRP A 130 12.53 -13.06 16.36
C TRP A 130 13.37 -11.99 15.67
N TRP A 131 13.84 -10.96 16.41
CA TRP A 131 14.71 -9.92 15.86
C TRP A 131 16.06 -10.47 15.39
N ASN A 132 16.65 -11.41 16.11
CA ASN A 132 17.90 -12.03 15.68
C ASN A 132 17.71 -12.82 14.37
N ASP A 133 16.61 -13.56 14.25
CA ASP A 133 16.33 -14.35 13.06
C ASP A 133 15.96 -13.43 11.88
N PHE A 134 15.23 -12.34 12.13
CA PHE A 134 14.93 -11.31 11.15
C PHE A 134 16.20 -10.66 10.59
N TRP A 135 17.14 -10.25 11.43
CA TRP A 135 18.38 -9.61 10.98
C TRP A 135 19.33 -10.59 10.27
N LYS A 136 19.32 -11.87 10.61
CA LYS A 136 20.13 -12.89 9.91
C LYS A 136 19.66 -13.18 8.50
N ARG A 137 18.38 -12.94 8.17
CA ARG A 137 17.84 -13.23 6.84
C ARG A 137 18.46 -12.40 5.74
N SER A 138 18.66 -11.11 6.01
CA SER A 138 19.16 -10.15 5.04
C SER A 138 19.80 -8.97 5.74
N PHE A 139 20.94 -8.54 5.24
CA PHE A 139 21.63 -7.33 5.69
C PHE A 139 22.56 -6.85 4.57
N ILE A 140 22.89 -5.57 4.61
CA ILE A 140 23.88 -4.94 3.74
C ILE A 140 24.90 -4.29 4.64
N GLU A 141 26.18 -4.54 4.39
CA GLU A 141 27.31 -3.92 5.08
C GLU A 141 28.16 -3.16 4.06
N GLY A 142 28.73 -2.04 4.47
CA GLY A 142 29.59 -1.22 3.64
C GLY A 142 30.14 -0.03 4.43
N GLU A 143 31.09 0.65 3.80
CA GLU A 143 31.84 1.76 4.40
C GLU A 143 31.83 2.99 3.49
N GLY A 144 32.33 4.11 3.99
CA GLY A 144 32.52 5.34 3.23
C GLY A 144 31.22 6.07 2.92
N GLU A 145 31.07 6.59 1.72
CA GLU A 145 29.95 7.42 1.27
C GLU A 145 28.60 6.71 1.32
N ALA A 146 28.59 5.39 1.21
CA ALA A 146 27.38 4.58 1.30
C ALA A 146 26.87 4.37 2.73
N GLY A 147 27.61 4.79 3.76
CA GLY A 147 27.30 4.49 5.16
C GLY A 147 25.93 4.98 5.62
N ASP A 148 25.54 6.20 5.24
CA ASP A 148 24.22 6.75 5.57
C ASP A 148 23.09 6.01 4.81
N ALA A 149 23.30 5.69 3.56
CA ALA A 149 22.32 4.95 2.75
C ALA A 149 22.09 3.53 3.32
N ILE A 150 23.14 2.84 3.70
CA ILE A 150 23.07 1.50 4.32
C ILE A 150 22.39 1.55 5.68
N ARG A 151 22.72 2.56 6.50
CA ARG A 151 22.02 2.78 7.77
C ARG A 151 20.52 3.02 7.54
N ASN A 152 20.14 3.83 6.58
CA ASN A 152 18.75 4.14 6.28
C ASN A 152 18.01 2.95 5.63
N TYR A 153 18.71 2.11 4.86
CA TYR A 153 18.20 0.81 4.44
C TYR A 153 17.84 -0.08 5.64
N THR A 154 18.75 -0.19 6.60
CA THR A 154 18.55 -0.95 7.84
C THR A 154 17.40 -0.37 8.66
N LEU A 155 17.34 0.97 8.77
CA LEU A 155 16.26 1.67 9.47
C LEU A 155 14.90 1.40 8.80
N PHE A 156 14.81 1.45 7.47
CA PHE A 156 13.58 1.16 6.77
C PHE A 156 13.13 -0.30 6.96
N ARG A 157 14.07 -1.25 6.85
CA ARG A 157 13.77 -2.65 7.12
C ARG A 157 13.32 -2.88 8.58
N TYR A 158 13.89 -2.16 9.54
CA TYR A 158 13.40 -2.15 10.93
C TYR A 158 11.95 -1.66 11.02
N MET A 159 11.59 -0.59 10.31
CA MET A 159 10.21 -0.09 10.27
C MET A 159 9.25 -1.13 9.70
N LEU A 160 9.63 -1.86 8.65
CA LEU A 160 8.85 -2.98 8.12
C LEU A 160 8.64 -4.08 9.15
N GLY A 161 9.70 -4.46 9.89
CA GLY A 161 9.63 -5.44 10.96
C GLY A 161 8.70 -5.02 12.12
N CYS A 162 8.68 -3.72 12.46
CA CYS A 162 7.77 -3.19 13.49
C CYS A 162 6.27 -3.28 13.09
N ASN A 163 5.96 -3.29 11.81
CA ASN A 163 4.61 -3.44 11.29
C ASN A 163 4.23 -4.90 10.95
N ALA A 164 5.09 -5.86 11.28
CA ALA A 164 4.87 -7.27 10.98
C ALA A 164 3.64 -7.85 11.70
N TYR A 165 3.02 -8.85 11.06
CA TYR A 165 1.94 -9.68 11.62
C TYR A 165 0.64 -8.97 12.01
N SER A 166 0.46 -7.72 11.60
CA SER A 166 -0.83 -7.07 11.70
C SER A 166 -1.86 -7.75 10.78
N GLN A 167 -3.12 -7.78 11.18
CA GLN A 167 -4.20 -8.14 10.24
C GLN A 167 -4.42 -7.06 9.17
N TRP A 168 -3.87 -5.86 9.38
CA TRP A 168 -3.92 -4.73 8.46
C TRP A 168 -2.55 -4.52 7.82
N PRO A 169 -2.52 -4.23 6.53
CA PRO A 169 -1.26 -3.93 5.86
C PRO A 169 -0.68 -2.59 6.33
N THR A 170 0.62 -2.46 6.17
CA THR A 170 1.33 -1.20 6.39
C THR A 170 0.92 -0.19 5.33
N LYS A 171 0.57 1.02 5.76
CA LYS A 171 0.34 2.15 4.86
C LYS A 171 1.65 2.83 4.48
N PHE A 172 1.67 3.45 3.31
CA PHE A 172 2.82 4.21 2.84
C PHE A 172 3.09 5.48 3.66
N ASN A 173 2.08 6.04 4.29
CA ASN A 173 2.13 7.33 4.98
C ASN A 173 2.38 7.20 6.48
N GLY A 174 3.45 6.52 6.85
CA GLY A 174 4.01 6.51 8.19
C GLY A 174 3.78 5.24 9.00
N GLY A 175 2.71 4.50 8.78
CA GLY A 175 2.45 3.27 9.53
C GLY A 175 2.55 3.49 11.03
N LEU A 176 3.45 2.75 11.70
CA LEU A 176 3.69 2.83 13.13
C LEU A 176 4.45 4.10 13.57
N PHE A 177 5.26 4.69 12.69
CA PHE A 177 6.16 5.80 12.99
C PHE A 177 5.62 7.15 12.51
N THR A 178 4.38 7.47 12.79
CA THR A 178 3.78 8.75 12.38
C THR A 178 4.17 9.89 13.32
N PHE A 179 4.18 11.11 12.79
CA PHE A 179 4.35 12.34 13.54
C PHE A 179 3.07 13.16 13.54
N ASP A 180 2.92 14.01 14.54
CA ASP A 180 1.84 14.99 14.54
C ASP A 180 2.02 15.97 13.37
N PRO A 181 0.98 16.22 12.56
CA PRO A 181 1.08 17.04 11.37
C PRO A 181 1.64 18.44 11.61
N MET A 182 1.36 19.04 12.76
CA MET A 182 1.89 20.37 13.12
C MET A 182 3.41 20.46 13.16
N TYR A 183 4.13 19.33 13.32
CA TYR A 183 5.59 19.31 13.27
C TYR A 183 6.15 19.11 11.86
N VAL A 184 5.28 18.83 10.91
CA VAL A 184 5.65 18.56 9.51
C VAL A 184 5.24 19.72 8.62
N ASP A 185 4.08 20.32 8.87
CA ASP A 185 3.55 21.45 8.13
C ASP A 185 3.15 22.58 9.08
N GLN A 186 3.73 23.76 8.86
CA GLN A 186 3.41 24.98 9.62
C GLN A 186 2.28 25.80 9.00
N ILE A 187 1.88 25.47 7.77
CA ILE A 187 0.91 26.26 6.99
C ILE A 187 -0.48 25.63 7.03
N MET A 188 -0.56 24.28 7.02
CA MET A 188 -1.83 23.57 7.03
C MET A 188 -2.18 23.07 8.42
N GLU A 189 -3.33 23.47 8.93
CA GLU A 189 -3.87 22.96 10.18
C GLU A 189 -4.49 21.58 9.97
N PHE A 190 -3.82 20.54 10.45
CA PHE A 190 -4.37 19.19 10.52
C PHE A 190 -4.78 18.86 11.95
N THR A 191 -5.83 18.07 12.10
CA THR A 191 -6.12 17.42 13.39
C THR A 191 -5.21 16.21 13.57
N PRO A 192 -4.91 15.76 14.79
CA PRO A 192 -4.11 14.56 15.03
C PRO A 192 -4.66 13.29 14.37
N ASP A 193 -5.97 13.25 14.13
CA ASP A 193 -6.67 12.10 13.54
C ASP A 193 -6.70 12.14 12.01
N PHE A 194 -6.33 13.28 11.43
CA PHE A 194 -6.39 13.45 9.98
C PHE A 194 -5.03 13.17 9.33
N ARG A 195 -5.06 12.36 8.31
CA ARG A 195 -3.94 12.11 7.40
C ARG A 195 -4.43 12.29 5.96
N LYS A 196 -3.86 13.26 5.25
CA LYS A 196 -4.09 13.45 3.82
C LYS A 196 -3.69 12.18 3.06
N TRP A 197 -4.27 11.93 1.90
CA TRP A 197 -3.97 10.79 1.02
C TRP A 197 -4.18 9.40 1.63
N GLY A 198 -4.79 9.20 2.65
CA GLY A 198 -5.00 7.88 3.15
C GLY A 198 -4.97 7.75 4.64
N GLY A 199 -5.32 8.81 5.33
CA GLY A 199 -5.54 8.73 6.75
C GLY A 199 -6.48 7.59 7.12
N GLY A 200 -7.61 7.45 6.40
CA GLY A 200 -8.55 6.34 6.50
C GLY A 200 -8.35 5.23 5.49
N THR A 201 -7.60 5.45 4.42
CA THR A 201 -7.65 4.65 3.20
C THR A 201 -6.37 3.87 2.91
N MET A 202 -6.49 2.89 2.03
CA MET A 202 -5.40 2.08 1.48
C MET A 202 -5.19 2.51 0.02
N THR A 203 -4.03 3.08 -0.26
CA THR A 203 -3.63 3.61 -1.57
C THR A 203 -2.67 2.63 -2.20
N ALA A 204 -3.16 1.79 -3.09
CA ALA A 204 -2.44 0.61 -3.60
C ALA A 204 -1.16 0.98 -4.33
N GLN A 205 -1.22 2.00 -5.19
CA GLN A 205 -0.10 2.47 -5.99
C GLN A 205 1.13 2.88 -5.15
N ASN A 206 0.89 3.45 -3.99
CA ASN A 206 1.97 3.81 -3.07
C ASN A 206 2.34 2.63 -2.16
N GLN A 207 1.35 1.89 -1.68
CA GLN A 207 1.54 0.79 -0.75
C GLN A 207 2.39 -0.34 -1.33
N ARG A 208 2.34 -0.60 -2.65
CA ARG A 208 3.15 -1.62 -3.33
C ARG A 208 4.65 -1.47 -3.11
N LEU A 209 5.16 -0.25 -3.04
CA LEU A 209 6.58 0.02 -2.80
C LEU A 209 7.04 -0.35 -1.38
N VAL A 210 6.11 -0.51 -0.45
CA VAL A 210 6.38 -1.04 0.89
C VAL A 210 6.64 -2.55 0.87
N TYR A 211 5.96 -3.29 -0.01
CA TYR A 211 5.97 -4.75 -0.02
C TYR A 211 6.98 -5.37 -1.00
N TRP A 212 7.23 -4.76 -2.15
CA TRP A 212 8.20 -5.27 -3.13
C TRP A 212 9.58 -5.60 -2.52
N PRO A 213 10.19 -4.77 -1.65
CA PRO A 213 11.53 -5.06 -1.15
C PRO A 213 11.59 -6.27 -0.23
N MET A 214 10.44 -6.72 0.31
CA MET A 214 10.38 -7.88 1.19
C MET A 214 10.68 -9.20 0.46
N LEU A 215 10.48 -9.27 -0.86
CA LEU A 215 10.84 -10.44 -1.66
C LEU A 215 12.34 -10.70 -1.62
N LYS A 216 13.16 -9.70 -1.95
CA LYS A 216 14.62 -9.84 -1.96
C LYS A 216 15.25 -9.92 -0.58
N SER A 217 14.62 -9.35 0.44
CA SER A 217 15.07 -9.52 1.84
C SER A 217 14.62 -10.85 2.46
N GLY A 218 13.81 -11.67 1.76
CA GLY A 218 13.30 -12.93 2.27
C GLY A 218 12.29 -12.80 3.40
N ASP A 219 11.66 -11.64 3.53
CA ASP A 219 10.69 -11.32 4.58
C ASP A 219 9.25 -11.70 4.17
N PHE A 220 9.09 -12.89 3.57
CA PHE A 220 7.81 -13.36 2.99
C PHE A 220 6.67 -13.46 4.00
N ASP A 221 6.98 -13.74 5.25
CA ASP A 221 6.02 -13.81 6.34
C ASP A 221 5.37 -12.45 6.64
N LEU A 222 6.08 -11.34 6.41
CA LEU A 222 5.57 -9.99 6.58
C LEU A 222 4.60 -9.57 5.48
N MET A 223 4.69 -10.18 4.29
CA MET A 223 3.84 -9.87 3.15
C MET A 223 2.41 -10.40 3.30
N LYS A 224 2.21 -11.39 4.16
CA LYS A 224 0.89 -12.05 4.36
C LYS A 224 -0.19 -11.07 4.78
N SER A 225 0.11 -10.04 5.56
CA SER A 225 -0.88 -9.04 5.97
C SER A 225 -1.52 -8.32 4.77
N GLN A 226 -0.73 -8.03 3.73
CA GLN A 226 -1.20 -7.43 2.48
C GLN A 226 -2.02 -8.41 1.65
N PHE A 227 -1.53 -9.64 1.48
CA PHE A 227 -2.22 -10.67 0.70
C PHE A 227 -3.56 -11.05 1.33
N ASP A 228 -3.57 -11.26 2.64
CA ASP A 228 -4.78 -11.58 3.40
C ASP A 228 -5.78 -10.42 3.41
N PHE A 229 -5.31 -9.19 3.36
CA PHE A 229 -6.17 -8.01 3.25
C PHE A 229 -6.95 -8.02 1.93
N TYR A 230 -6.28 -8.15 0.79
CA TYR A 230 -6.96 -8.21 -0.51
C TYR A 230 -7.84 -9.44 -0.64
N LEU A 231 -7.42 -10.60 -0.10
CA LEU A 231 -8.26 -11.79 -0.09
C LEU A 231 -9.56 -11.59 0.72
N ARG A 232 -9.50 -10.89 1.87
CA ARG A 232 -10.70 -10.55 2.66
C ARG A 232 -11.63 -9.62 1.90
N LEU A 233 -11.10 -8.74 1.07
CA LEU A 233 -11.88 -7.78 0.29
C LEU A 233 -12.41 -8.35 -1.03
N LEU A 234 -12.00 -9.54 -1.42
CA LEU A 234 -12.42 -10.18 -2.68
C LEU A 234 -13.96 -10.22 -2.84
N PRO A 235 -14.76 -10.62 -1.84
CA PRO A 235 -16.22 -10.61 -1.97
C PRO A 235 -16.79 -9.21 -2.23
N THR A 236 -16.20 -8.17 -1.63
CA THR A 236 -16.60 -6.77 -1.85
C THR A 236 -16.28 -6.32 -3.28
N ALA A 237 -15.09 -6.61 -3.78
CA ALA A 237 -14.67 -6.26 -5.14
C ALA A 237 -15.52 -6.97 -6.20
N GLU A 238 -15.86 -8.23 -5.99
CA GLU A 238 -16.75 -8.98 -6.88
C GLU A 238 -18.21 -8.48 -6.82
N ALA A 239 -18.71 -8.16 -5.62
CA ALA A 239 -20.04 -7.58 -5.46
C ALA A 239 -20.13 -6.22 -6.16
N ARG A 240 -19.09 -5.40 -6.10
CA ARG A 240 -18.97 -4.14 -6.79
C ARG A 240 -19.09 -4.34 -8.32
N THR A 241 -18.31 -5.25 -8.88
CA THR A 241 -18.33 -5.56 -10.31
C THR A 241 -19.73 -6.01 -10.77
N ARG A 242 -20.34 -6.94 -10.04
CA ARG A 242 -21.70 -7.43 -10.37
C ARG A 242 -22.76 -6.33 -10.28
N THR A 243 -22.67 -5.49 -9.25
CA THR A 243 -23.67 -4.43 -9.01
C THR A 243 -23.63 -3.33 -10.05
N TYR A 244 -22.45 -2.94 -10.50
CA TYR A 244 -22.31 -1.80 -11.42
C TYR A 244 -22.33 -2.21 -12.89
N TRP A 245 -21.75 -3.34 -13.22
CA TRP A 245 -21.54 -3.74 -14.63
C TRP A 245 -22.14 -5.10 -15.00
N GLY A 246 -22.60 -5.89 -14.02
CA GLY A 246 -23.33 -7.13 -14.25
C GLY A 246 -22.49 -8.31 -14.72
N HIS A 247 -21.14 -8.24 -14.61
CA HIS A 247 -20.25 -9.34 -15.00
C HIS A 247 -19.41 -9.86 -13.82
N ALA A 248 -18.64 -10.93 -14.05
CA ALA A 248 -17.77 -11.54 -13.07
C ALA A 248 -16.41 -10.81 -12.96
N GLY A 249 -15.64 -11.16 -11.94
CA GLY A 249 -14.32 -10.62 -11.66
C GLY A 249 -14.30 -9.59 -10.54
N ALA A 250 -13.13 -9.35 -9.99
CA ALA A 250 -12.92 -8.47 -8.85
C ALA A 250 -12.30 -7.14 -9.30
N CYS A 251 -13.05 -6.05 -9.17
CA CYS A 251 -12.57 -4.70 -9.43
C CYS A 251 -12.13 -4.05 -8.12
N PHE A 252 -10.83 -3.88 -7.94
CA PHE A 252 -10.25 -3.08 -6.86
C PHE A 252 -9.91 -1.69 -7.40
N THR A 253 -10.35 -0.65 -6.68
CA THR A 253 -9.92 0.72 -6.98
C THR A 253 -8.51 0.96 -6.43
N GLU A 254 -7.81 1.92 -7.01
CA GLU A 254 -6.47 2.30 -6.55
C GLU A 254 -6.51 2.68 -5.06
N GLN A 255 -7.49 3.50 -4.68
CA GLN A 255 -7.68 3.99 -3.34
C GLN A 255 -8.99 3.45 -2.74
N MET A 256 -8.93 2.84 -1.57
CA MET A 256 -10.11 2.26 -0.94
C MET A 256 -10.05 2.34 0.59
N GLU A 257 -11.23 2.35 1.20
CA GLU A 257 -11.39 2.13 2.63
C GLU A 257 -11.00 0.70 3.01
N ASN A 258 -10.81 0.45 4.30
CA ASN A 258 -10.43 -0.86 4.82
C ASN A 258 -11.49 -1.97 4.65
N PHE A 259 -12.58 -1.66 3.99
CA PHE A 259 -13.65 -2.59 3.58
C PHE A 259 -13.80 -2.73 2.05
N GLY A 260 -12.89 -2.14 1.26
CA GLY A 260 -12.76 -2.41 -0.17
C GLY A 260 -13.61 -1.53 -1.09
N LEU A 261 -14.19 -0.46 -0.60
CA LEU A 261 -14.87 0.55 -1.41
C LEU A 261 -14.10 1.87 -1.41
N PRO A 262 -14.13 2.68 -2.47
CA PRO A 262 -13.56 4.02 -2.48
C PRO A 262 -14.10 4.87 -1.34
N ASN A 263 -13.29 5.77 -0.78
CA ASN A 263 -13.82 6.69 0.22
C ASN A 263 -14.80 7.71 -0.40
N PRO A 264 -15.64 8.34 0.43
CA PRO A 264 -16.67 9.25 -0.08
C PRO A 264 -16.13 10.45 -0.86
N ALA A 265 -14.95 10.95 -0.50
CA ALA A 265 -14.37 12.12 -1.16
C ALA A 265 -13.87 11.77 -2.57
N GLU A 266 -13.19 10.64 -2.72
CA GLU A 266 -12.67 10.18 -4.00
C GLU A 266 -13.78 9.65 -4.91
N TYR A 267 -14.77 8.96 -4.34
CA TYR A 267 -15.99 8.58 -5.10
C TYR A 267 -16.72 9.81 -5.63
N GLY A 268 -16.68 10.92 -4.88
CA GLY A 268 -17.16 12.24 -5.29
C GLY A 268 -18.56 12.60 -4.78
N PHE A 269 -18.62 13.66 -3.95
CA PHE A 269 -19.88 14.21 -3.43
C PHE A 269 -20.72 14.96 -4.47
N LYS A 270 -20.08 15.43 -5.55
CA LYS A 270 -20.72 16.24 -6.60
C LYS A 270 -20.74 15.52 -7.95
N ARG A 271 -20.62 14.19 -7.94
CA ARG A 271 -20.64 13.41 -9.17
C ARG A 271 -22.00 13.53 -9.89
N PRO A 272 -22.02 13.67 -11.22
CA PRO A 272 -23.25 13.63 -11.97
C PRO A 272 -23.96 12.27 -11.85
N GLU A 273 -25.30 12.26 -11.86
CA GLU A 273 -26.08 11.00 -11.83
C GLU A 273 -25.80 10.10 -13.03
N SER A 274 -25.49 10.70 -14.18
CA SER A 274 -25.14 9.97 -15.42
C SER A 274 -23.73 9.41 -15.44
N TYR A 275 -22.88 9.74 -14.44
CA TYR A 275 -21.52 9.22 -14.37
C TYR A 275 -21.51 7.76 -13.94
N ASP A 276 -20.65 6.94 -14.55
CA ASP A 276 -20.59 5.51 -14.27
C ASP A 276 -20.40 5.25 -12.77
N ARG A 277 -21.34 4.53 -12.17
CA ARG A 277 -21.37 4.25 -10.72
C ARG A 277 -20.16 3.48 -10.22
N GLY A 278 -19.50 2.75 -11.10
CA GLY A 278 -18.30 1.98 -10.78
C GLY A 278 -17.00 2.79 -10.78
N LEU A 279 -17.04 4.07 -11.19
CA LEU A 279 -15.85 4.93 -11.23
C LEU A 279 -15.80 5.90 -10.07
N GLU A 280 -14.61 6.25 -9.62
CA GLU A 280 -14.40 7.44 -8.80
C GLU A 280 -14.58 8.69 -9.67
N TYR A 281 -15.29 9.68 -9.16
CA TYR A 281 -15.38 11.01 -9.80
C TYR A 281 -14.14 11.83 -9.44
N ASN A 282 -13.01 11.29 -9.80
CA ASN A 282 -11.69 11.83 -9.55
C ASN A 282 -10.80 11.59 -10.78
N ALA A 283 -10.33 12.68 -11.39
CA ALA A 283 -9.58 12.64 -12.64
C ALA A 283 -8.21 11.92 -12.55
N TRP A 284 -7.68 11.71 -11.33
CA TRP A 284 -6.45 10.94 -11.11
C TRP A 284 -6.74 9.45 -10.96
N LEU A 285 -7.84 9.06 -10.33
CA LEU A 285 -8.13 7.67 -9.94
C LEU A 285 -8.98 6.89 -10.94
N GLU A 286 -9.77 7.57 -11.79
CA GLU A 286 -10.66 6.90 -12.74
C GLU A 286 -9.90 5.90 -13.63
N TYR A 287 -10.47 4.70 -13.81
CA TYR A 287 -9.91 3.59 -14.61
C TYR A 287 -8.56 3.03 -14.13
N GLU A 288 -8.08 3.39 -12.96
CA GLU A 288 -6.84 2.86 -12.39
C GLU A 288 -7.12 1.66 -11.50
N TRP A 289 -7.18 0.48 -12.11
CA TRP A 289 -7.59 -0.76 -11.46
C TRP A 289 -6.50 -1.83 -11.48
N ASP A 290 -5.38 -1.57 -12.13
CA ASP A 290 -4.32 -2.56 -12.39
C ASP A 290 -3.34 -2.73 -11.23
N THR A 291 -3.33 -1.85 -10.23
CA THR A 291 -2.37 -1.93 -9.11
C THR A 291 -2.52 -3.22 -8.28
N VAL A 292 -3.73 -3.78 -8.17
CA VAL A 292 -3.93 -5.09 -7.52
C VAL A 292 -3.13 -6.21 -8.17
N LEU A 293 -2.83 -6.10 -9.47
CA LEU A 293 -2.03 -7.09 -10.18
C LEU A 293 -0.58 -7.16 -9.68
N GLU A 294 -0.04 -6.08 -9.10
CA GLU A 294 1.26 -6.12 -8.43
C GLU A 294 1.24 -7.01 -7.19
N PHE A 295 0.16 -6.97 -6.40
CA PHE A 295 0.00 -7.88 -5.27
C PHE A 295 -0.22 -9.32 -5.73
N CYS A 296 -0.95 -9.53 -6.83
CA CYS A 296 -1.05 -10.85 -7.47
C CYS A 296 0.33 -11.37 -7.91
N GLN A 297 1.16 -10.51 -8.53
CA GLN A 297 2.53 -10.87 -8.91
C GLN A 297 3.38 -11.19 -7.67
N MET A 298 3.31 -10.39 -6.61
CA MET A 298 4.05 -10.67 -5.37
C MET A 298 3.66 -12.02 -4.76
N ILE A 299 2.38 -12.40 -4.80
CA ILE A 299 1.93 -13.74 -4.35
C ILE A 299 2.59 -14.83 -5.20
N LEU A 300 2.58 -14.68 -6.52
CA LEU A 300 3.22 -15.64 -7.44
C LEU A 300 4.74 -15.71 -7.21
N GLU A 301 5.38 -14.57 -6.99
CA GLU A 301 6.82 -14.49 -6.69
C GLU A 301 7.19 -15.16 -5.36
N THR A 302 6.31 -15.11 -4.33
CA THR A 302 6.59 -15.86 -3.08
C THR A 302 6.59 -17.37 -3.31
N ALA A 303 5.74 -17.88 -4.21
CA ALA A 303 5.81 -19.29 -4.61
C ALA A 303 7.11 -19.62 -5.35
N ARG A 304 7.54 -18.72 -6.25
CA ARG A 304 8.76 -18.90 -7.04
C ARG A 304 10.04 -18.82 -6.20
N TYR A 305 10.13 -17.87 -5.28
CA TYR A 305 11.34 -17.66 -4.46
C TYR A 305 11.42 -18.55 -3.22
N ASN A 306 10.30 -18.99 -2.66
CA ASN A 306 10.25 -19.66 -1.37
C ASN A 306 9.40 -20.93 -1.38
N GLU A 307 9.01 -21.43 -2.55
CA GLU A 307 8.14 -22.62 -2.70
C GLU A 307 6.86 -22.55 -1.83
N ALA A 308 6.38 -21.31 -1.58
CA ALA A 308 5.24 -21.10 -0.71
C ALA A 308 3.96 -21.66 -1.32
N ASP A 309 3.13 -22.31 -0.51
CA ASP A 309 1.77 -22.68 -0.91
C ASP A 309 0.90 -21.43 -0.99
N ILE A 310 0.54 -21.05 -2.22
CA ILE A 310 -0.30 -19.90 -2.55
C ILE A 310 -1.73 -20.29 -2.93
N SER A 311 -2.11 -21.56 -2.77
CA SER A 311 -3.41 -22.10 -3.23
C SER A 311 -4.60 -21.28 -2.71
N ARG A 312 -4.54 -20.77 -1.48
CA ARG A 312 -5.59 -19.92 -0.89
C ARG A 312 -5.78 -18.58 -1.60
N TYR A 313 -4.75 -18.07 -2.31
CA TYR A 313 -4.79 -16.78 -3.01
C TYR A 313 -5.15 -16.91 -4.49
N ILE A 314 -5.23 -18.13 -5.02
CA ILE A 314 -5.60 -18.37 -6.42
C ILE A 314 -6.95 -17.71 -6.79
N PRO A 315 -8.01 -17.77 -5.95
CA PRO A 315 -9.25 -17.08 -6.26
C PRO A 315 -9.09 -15.56 -6.43
N LEU A 316 -8.23 -14.91 -5.66
CA LEU A 316 -7.93 -13.48 -5.80
C LEU A 316 -7.27 -13.19 -7.16
N ILE A 317 -6.26 -13.97 -7.54
CA ILE A 317 -5.54 -13.82 -8.81
C ILE A 317 -6.50 -14.02 -9.98
N GLU A 318 -7.26 -15.11 -9.97
CA GLU A 318 -8.19 -15.45 -11.07
C GLU A 318 -9.32 -14.43 -11.21
N SER A 319 -9.90 -13.99 -10.10
CA SER A 319 -10.99 -13.02 -10.12
C SER A 319 -10.51 -11.63 -10.57
N SER A 320 -9.31 -11.21 -10.17
CA SER A 320 -8.70 -9.97 -10.64
C SER A 320 -8.42 -10.02 -12.14
N LEU A 321 -7.86 -11.11 -12.66
CA LEU A 321 -7.64 -11.28 -14.09
C LEU A 321 -8.95 -11.32 -14.88
N ASN A 322 -9.95 -12.05 -14.38
CA ASN A 322 -11.27 -12.15 -15.03
C ASN A 322 -11.94 -10.79 -15.17
N PHE A 323 -11.77 -9.89 -14.20
CA PHE A 323 -12.30 -8.54 -14.30
C PHE A 323 -11.84 -7.84 -15.58
N PHE A 324 -10.54 -7.84 -15.88
CA PHE A 324 -10.01 -7.17 -17.07
C PHE A 324 -10.53 -7.81 -18.37
N ASP A 325 -10.59 -9.13 -18.46
CA ASP A 325 -11.09 -9.82 -19.66
C ASP A 325 -12.56 -9.50 -19.90
N GLU A 326 -13.42 -9.68 -18.91
CA GLU A 326 -14.86 -9.47 -19.01
C GLU A 326 -15.20 -7.99 -19.21
N HIS A 327 -14.61 -7.12 -18.42
CA HIS A 327 -14.94 -5.70 -18.41
C HIS A 327 -14.61 -5.01 -19.74
N TYR A 328 -13.41 -5.20 -20.26
CA TYR A 328 -13.00 -4.54 -21.49
C TYR A 328 -13.68 -5.12 -22.75
N ARG A 329 -14.03 -6.40 -22.74
CA ARG A 329 -14.89 -6.98 -23.77
C ARG A 329 -16.30 -6.37 -23.73
N GLN A 330 -16.88 -6.24 -22.54
CA GLN A 330 -18.18 -5.60 -22.36
C GLN A 330 -18.16 -4.13 -22.82
N LEU A 331 -17.16 -3.36 -22.43
CA LEU A 331 -17.00 -1.98 -22.85
C LEU A 331 -16.84 -1.83 -24.37
N ALA A 332 -16.15 -2.75 -25.03
CA ALA A 332 -16.05 -2.76 -26.49
C ALA A 332 -17.43 -2.97 -27.15
N LEU A 333 -18.20 -3.94 -26.67
CA LEU A 333 -19.58 -4.21 -27.16
C LEU A 333 -20.52 -3.03 -26.94
N GLN A 334 -20.45 -2.37 -25.75
CA GLN A 334 -21.25 -1.18 -25.44
C GLN A 334 -20.96 -0.01 -26.39
N ARG A 335 -19.73 0.09 -26.90
CA ARG A 335 -19.35 1.09 -27.92
C ARG A 335 -19.71 0.67 -29.36
N GLY A 336 -20.46 -0.41 -29.53
CA GLY A 336 -20.82 -0.92 -30.86
C GLY A 336 -19.65 -1.54 -31.64
N ARG A 337 -18.61 -2.01 -30.91
CA ARG A 337 -17.46 -2.72 -31.47
C ARG A 337 -17.59 -4.22 -31.24
N LYS A 338 -16.72 -5.02 -31.87
CA LYS A 338 -16.53 -6.42 -31.49
C LYS A 338 -15.84 -6.45 -30.12
N ASP A 339 -16.03 -7.54 -29.39
CA ASP A 339 -15.40 -7.77 -28.06
C ASP A 339 -13.86 -7.82 -28.10
N LEU A 340 -13.31 -8.21 -29.27
CA LEU A 340 -11.88 -8.18 -29.58
C LEU A 340 -11.64 -7.37 -30.86
N ASP A 341 -10.43 -6.86 -31.03
CA ASP A 341 -10.02 -6.16 -32.25
C ASP A 341 -9.84 -7.11 -33.45
N GLY A 342 -9.44 -6.55 -34.60
CA GLY A 342 -9.25 -7.32 -35.85
C GLY A 342 -8.12 -8.38 -35.76
N ASN A 343 -7.28 -8.31 -34.75
CA ASN A 343 -6.17 -9.23 -34.46
C ASN A 343 -6.49 -10.21 -33.32
N GLY A 344 -7.71 -10.22 -32.82
CA GLY A 344 -8.14 -11.05 -31.70
C GLY A 344 -7.62 -10.57 -30.35
N LYS A 345 -7.27 -9.28 -30.22
CA LYS A 345 -6.75 -8.68 -28.99
C LYS A 345 -7.81 -7.88 -28.26
N LEU A 346 -7.69 -7.84 -26.93
CA LEU A 346 -8.45 -6.92 -26.08
C LEU A 346 -8.12 -5.47 -26.43
N VAL A 347 -9.12 -4.61 -26.30
CA VAL A 347 -8.96 -3.16 -26.37
C VAL A 347 -9.18 -2.59 -24.98
N ILE A 348 -8.10 -2.20 -24.30
CA ILE A 348 -8.15 -1.59 -22.98
C ILE A 348 -8.46 -0.11 -23.16
N TYR A 349 -9.76 0.24 -23.18
CA TYR A 349 -10.24 1.61 -23.32
C TYR A 349 -11.69 1.74 -22.80
N PRO A 350 -12.04 2.81 -22.05
CA PRO A 350 -11.09 3.77 -21.45
C PRO A 350 -10.17 3.11 -20.43
N GLY A 351 -8.94 3.60 -20.33
CA GLY A 351 -7.94 3.10 -19.41
C GLY A 351 -7.14 4.22 -18.77
N SER A 352 -6.24 3.84 -17.89
CA SER A 352 -5.33 4.72 -17.19
C SER A 352 -3.92 4.14 -17.25
N ALA A 353 -2.93 4.93 -17.63
CA ALA A 353 -1.54 4.58 -17.40
C ALA A 353 -1.10 5.31 -16.13
N CYS A 354 -1.24 4.65 -14.99
CA CYS A 354 -1.17 5.21 -13.64
C CYS A 354 -2.07 6.45 -13.50
N GLU A 355 -1.82 7.33 -12.56
CA GLU A 355 -2.52 8.62 -12.47
C GLU A 355 -2.14 9.60 -13.60
N THR A 356 -1.16 9.27 -14.42
CA THR A 356 -0.53 10.23 -15.33
C THR A 356 -1.27 10.37 -16.66
N TYR A 357 -1.45 9.30 -17.42
CA TYR A 357 -2.07 9.36 -18.74
C TYR A 357 -3.48 8.81 -18.70
N LYS A 358 -4.45 9.69 -18.80
CA LYS A 358 -5.88 9.39 -18.59
C LYS A 358 -6.65 9.29 -19.89
N MET A 359 -7.76 8.56 -19.85
CA MET A 359 -8.52 8.14 -21.03
C MET A 359 -7.59 7.48 -22.05
N ALA A 360 -6.72 6.62 -21.52
CA ALA A 360 -5.69 5.96 -22.29
C ALA A 360 -6.25 4.77 -23.08
N TYR A 361 -5.79 4.63 -24.31
CA TYR A 361 -6.07 3.50 -25.18
C TYR A 361 -4.89 2.52 -25.13
N ASN A 362 -5.11 1.31 -24.65
CA ASN A 362 -4.08 0.30 -24.46
C ASN A 362 -2.88 0.82 -23.63
N PRO A 363 -3.09 1.17 -22.34
CA PRO A 363 -2.02 1.68 -21.48
C PRO A 363 -0.95 0.63 -21.23
N SER A 364 0.34 1.05 -21.35
CA SER A 364 1.49 0.16 -21.23
C SER A 364 1.63 -0.48 -19.86
N SER A 365 1.31 0.26 -18.78
CA SER A 365 1.36 -0.27 -17.40
C SER A 365 0.39 -1.43 -17.21
N THR A 366 -0.86 -1.28 -17.63
CA THR A 366 -1.89 -2.32 -17.53
C THR A 366 -1.59 -3.53 -18.41
N ILE A 367 -1.11 -3.29 -19.65
CA ILE A 367 -0.69 -4.39 -20.54
C ILE A 367 0.47 -5.17 -19.92
N ALA A 368 1.49 -4.48 -19.43
CA ALA A 368 2.64 -5.11 -18.80
C ALA A 368 2.23 -5.92 -17.56
N ALA A 369 1.33 -5.38 -16.74
CA ALA A 369 0.76 -6.05 -15.58
C ALA A 369 0.06 -7.37 -15.97
N LEU A 370 -0.88 -7.30 -16.90
CA LEU A 370 -1.64 -8.47 -17.34
C LEU A 370 -0.73 -9.54 -17.96
N ARG A 371 0.19 -9.15 -18.84
CA ARG A 371 1.13 -10.09 -19.46
C ARG A 371 2.03 -10.76 -18.42
N SER A 372 2.63 -9.99 -17.52
CA SER A 372 3.53 -10.52 -16.48
C SER A 372 2.82 -11.50 -15.54
N VAL A 373 1.65 -11.11 -15.01
CA VAL A 373 0.88 -11.98 -14.11
C VAL A 373 0.42 -13.24 -14.83
N LEU A 374 -0.10 -13.14 -16.06
CA LEU A 374 -0.57 -14.30 -16.83
C LEU A 374 0.58 -15.26 -17.20
N GLN A 375 1.75 -14.74 -17.56
CA GLN A 375 2.94 -15.52 -17.85
C GLN A 375 3.43 -16.28 -16.61
N THR A 376 3.52 -15.58 -15.47
CA THR A 376 3.97 -16.20 -14.20
C THR A 376 2.95 -17.20 -13.68
N TYR A 377 1.64 -16.89 -13.81
CA TYR A 377 0.57 -17.80 -13.39
C TYR A 377 0.48 -19.06 -14.27
N GLY A 378 0.67 -18.95 -15.58
CA GLY A 378 0.78 -20.08 -16.53
C GLY A 378 -0.49 -20.87 -16.79
N ARG A 379 -1.64 -20.51 -16.22
CA ARG A 379 -2.89 -21.30 -16.29
C ARG A 379 -3.97 -20.72 -17.22
N LYS A 380 -3.75 -19.57 -17.84
CA LYS A 380 -4.71 -18.89 -18.72
C LYS A 380 -4.08 -18.49 -20.07
N PRO A 381 -3.56 -19.45 -20.85
CA PRO A 381 -2.86 -19.14 -22.10
C PRO A 381 -3.74 -18.41 -23.13
N ASP A 382 -5.03 -18.76 -23.19
CA ASP A 382 -5.99 -18.11 -24.12
C ASP A 382 -6.21 -16.64 -23.76
N MET A 383 -6.25 -16.31 -22.47
CA MET A 383 -6.33 -14.91 -22.04
C MET A 383 -5.02 -14.18 -22.37
N LEU A 384 -3.87 -14.77 -22.10
CA LEU A 384 -2.57 -14.17 -22.45
C LEU A 384 -2.48 -13.88 -23.96
N ALA A 385 -2.95 -14.79 -24.79
CA ALA A 385 -2.98 -14.60 -26.24
C ALA A 385 -3.83 -13.39 -26.68
N ARG A 386 -4.85 -13.01 -25.89
CA ARG A 386 -5.69 -11.84 -26.17
C ARG A 386 -5.11 -10.52 -25.66
N ILE A 387 -4.13 -10.53 -24.77
CA ILE A 387 -3.54 -9.27 -24.28
C ILE A 387 -2.73 -8.62 -25.40
N PRO A 388 -2.88 -7.30 -25.64
CA PRO A 388 -2.10 -6.57 -26.64
C PRO A 388 -0.60 -6.62 -26.36
N GLU A 389 0.20 -6.29 -27.36
CA GLU A 389 1.62 -6.01 -27.15
C GLU A 389 1.80 -4.62 -26.51
N ILE A 390 2.92 -4.44 -25.81
CA ILE A 390 3.27 -3.14 -25.23
C ILE A 390 3.41 -2.10 -26.37
N PRO A 391 2.73 -0.95 -26.28
CA PRO A 391 2.82 0.05 -27.32
C PRO A 391 4.24 0.67 -27.36
N LEU A 392 4.78 0.80 -28.57
CA LEU A 392 6.04 1.46 -28.85
C LEU A 392 5.80 2.73 -29.65
N ARG A 393 6.72 3.68 -29.56
CA ARG A 393 6.74 4.91 -30.36
C ARG A 393 8.15 5.25 -30.80
N ILE A 394 8.27 6.04 -31.86
CA ILE A 394 9.55 6.57 -32.33
C ILE A 394 9.58 8.07 -32.04
N VAL A 395 10.58 8.52 -31.30
CA VAL A 395 10.84 9.94 -31.03
C VAL A 395 12.29 10.22 -31.41
N ASP A 396 12.52 11.18 -32.30
CA ASP A 396 13.83 11.55 -32.81
C ASP A 396 14.65 10.36 -33.33
N GLY A 397 13.96 9.44 -34.04
CA GLY A 397 14.56 8.26 -34.63
C GLY A 397 14.88 7.11 -33.64
N LYS A 398 14.51 7.23 -32.38
CA LYS A 398 14.71 6.22 -31.35
C LYS A 398 13.40 5.53 -31.01
N GLU A 399 13.40 4.22 -31.03
CA GLU A 399 12.27 3.42 -30.58
C GLU A 399 12.26 3.38 -29.06
N MET A 400 11.08 3.59 -28.47
CA MET A 400 10.87 3.62 -27.03
C MET A 400 9.46 3.13 -26.66
N ILE A 401 9.27 2.76 -25.40
CA ILE A 401 7.96 2.36 -24.87
C ILE A 401 7.08 3.61 -24.79
N ALA A 402 5.90 3.52 -25.40
CA ALA A 402 4.88 4.56 -25.24
C ALA A 402 4.08 4.35 -23.95
N PRO A 403 3.60 5.42 -23.28
CA PRO A 403 2.74 5.28 -22.11
C PRO A 403 1.41 4.58 -22.44
N ALA A 404 0.90 4.78 -23.64
CA ALA A 404 -0.28 4.15 -24.21
C ALA A 404 -0.24 4.30 -25.75
N GLN A 405 -1.16 3.67 -26.50
CA GLN A 405 -1.31 3.94 -27.93
C GLN A 405 -1.85 5.35 -28.20
N ALA A 406 -2.73 5.86 -27.33
CA ALA A 406 -3.26 7.21 -27.32
C ALA A 406 -3.76 7.57 -25.92
N TRP A 407 -3.88 8.86 -25.63
CA TRP A 407 -4.44 9.38 -24.37
C TRP A 407 -4.99 10.80 -24.57
N GLU A 408 -5.87 11.24 -23.67
CA GLU A 408 -6.48 12.56 -23.77
C GLU A 408 -5.83 13.60 -22.85
N ARG A 409 -5.33 13.17 -21.68
CA ARG A 409 -4.82 14.08 -20.65
C ARG A 409 -3.58 13.53 -19.97
N VAL A 410 -2.75 14.46 -19.48
CA VAL A 410 -1.62 14.15 -18.58
C VAL A 410 -1.87 14.88 -17.26
N ASN A 411 -2.14 14.11 -16.20
CA ASN A 411 -2.57 14.65 -14.90
C ASN A 411 -1.47 14.64 -13.84
N ASN A 412 -0.51 13.73 -13.91
CA ASN A 412 0.51 13.54 -12.89
C ASN A 412 1.91 13.51 -13.51
N ILE A 413 2.91 13.18 -12.73
CA ILE A 413 4.33 13.14 -13.09
C ILE A 413 4.96 11.74 -12.91
N GLU A 414 4.16 10.69 -12.96
CA GLU A 414 4.67 9.32 -13.03
C GLU A 414 5.09 8.97 -14.44
N THR A 415 5.89 7.93 -14.55
CA THR A 415 6.45 7.46 -15.82
C THR A 415 6.02 6.00 -16.07
N PRO A 416 4.71 5.74 -16.34
CA PRO A 416 4.16 4.39 -16.47
C PRO A 416 4.77 3.58 -17.62
N GLN A 417 5.34 4.22 -18.66
CA GLN A 417 6.07 3.53 -19.71
C GLN A 417 7.31 2.77 -19.19
N LEU A 418 7.86 3.15 -18.05
CA LEU A 418 8.95 2.42 -17.39
C LEU A 418 8.48 1.33 -16.42
N TYR A 419 7.18 1.18 -16.21
CA TYR A 419 6.67 0.07 -15.40
C TYR A 419 6.91 -1.30 -16.05
N ALA A 420 7.02 -1.35 -17.38
CA ALA A 420 7.47 -2.55 -18.08
C ALA A 420 8.90 -3.00 -17.69
N VAL A 421 9.73 -2.07 -17.14
CA VAL A 421 11.05 -2.37 -16.57
C VAL A 421 10.92 -2.82 -15.12
N PHE A 422 10.26 -2.04 -14.28
CA PHE A 422 9.91 -2.37 -12.90
C PHE A 422 8.52 -1.81 -12.58
N PRO A 423 7.60 -2.61 -12.03
CA PRO A 423 7.82 -3.93 -11.43
C PRO A 423 7.75 -5.12 -12.40
N TRP A 424 7.32 -4.94 -13.65
CA TRP A 424 6.90 -6.04 -14.52
C TRP A 424 8.06 -6.82 -15.20
N ARG A 425 9.28 -6.32 -15.14
CA ARG A 425 10.50 -7.00 -15.59
C ARG A 425 10.42 -7.61 -17.01
N MET A 426 9.69 -6.95 -17.90
CA MET A 426 9.62 -7.34 -19.31
C MET A 426 10.83 -6.86 -20.09
N TYR A 427 11.44 -5.75 -19.64
CA TYR A 427 12.67 -5.15 -20.18
C TYR A 427 13.68 -4.97 -19.04
N GLY A 428 14.95 -4.99 -19.37
CA GLY A 428 16.03 -4.78 -18.39
C GLY A 428 17.31 -5.51 -18.79
N VAL A 429 18.32 -5.43 -17.94
CA VAL A 429 19.57 -6.18 -18.13
C VAL A 429 19.26 -7.68 -18.26
N GLY A 430 19.86 -8.35 -19.24
CA GLY A 430 19.61 -9.77 -19.50
C GLY A 430 18.33 -10.08 -20.28
N LYS A 431 17.54 -9.09 -20.65
CA LYS A 431 16.29 -9.22 -21.42
C LYS A 431 16.44 -8.65 -22.83
N GLU A 432 15.60 -9.19 -23.75
CA GLU A 432 15.43 -8.56 -25.07
C GLU A 432 14.86 -7.15 -24.96
N GLY A 433 15.18 -6.27 -25.91
CA GLY A 433 14.64 -4.92 -25.94
C GLY A 433 15.24 -3.96 -24.89
N LEU A 434 16.35 -4.30 -24.24
CA LEU A 434 17.03 -3.43 -23.28
C LEU A 434 17.25 -2.01 -23.84
N GLU A 435 17.62 -1.91 -25.12
CA GLU A 435 17.87 -0.62 -25.76
C GLU A 435 16.60 0.22 -25.90
N ILE A 436 15.45 -0.39 -26.16
CA ILE A 436 14.14 0.28 -26.20
C ILE A 436 13.84 0.91 -24.83
N ALA A 437 14.05 0.16 -23.76
CA ALA A 437 13.82 0.65 -22.40
C ALA A 437 14.83 1.72 -21.96
N ARG A 438 16.11 1.59 -22.36
CA ARG A 438 17.13 2.62 -22.16
C ARG A 438 16.79 3.90 -22.93
N ASN A 439 16.35 3.79 -24.17
CA ASN A 439 15.86 4.93 -24.94
C ASN A 439 14.68 5.62 -24.25
N THR A 440 13.74 4.85 -23.71
CA THR A 440 12.61 5.38 -22.91
C THR A 440 13.12 6.18 -21.73
N TYR A 441 14.03 5.63 -20.93
CA TYR A 441 14.57 6.31 -19.76
C TYR A 441 15.36 7.57 -20.14
N LEU A 442 16.20 7.50 -21.19
CA LEU A 442 17.14 8.55 -21.54
C LEU A 442 16.53 9.66 -22.40
N TYR A 443 15.60 9.35 -23.30
CA TYR A 443 15.18 10.26 -24.36
C TYR A 443 13.67 10.53 -24.41
N ASP A 444 12.86 9.77 -23.64
CA ASP A 444 11.43 10.09 -23.55
C ASP A 444 11.26 11.45 -22.86
N PRO A 445 10.56 12.43 -23.49
CA PRO A 445 10.45 13.79 -22.96
C PRO A 445 9.82 13.86 -21.57
N ASP A 446 8.81 13.03 -21.32
CA ASP A 446 8.12 12.99 -20.02
C ASP A 446 8.97 12.27 -18.98
N ALA A 447 9.65 11.17 -19.34
CA ALA A 447 10.56 10.48 -18.43
C ALA A 447 11.70 11.40 -17.98
N GLN A 448 12.26 12.21 -18.88
CA GLN A 448 13.27 13.21 -18.53
C GLN A 448 12.72 14.30 -17.62
N LYS A 449 11.55 14.85 -17.98
CA LYS A 449 10.90 15.94 -17.25
C LYS A 449 10.47 15.53 -15.83
N PHE A 450 10.03 14.29 -15.68
CA PHE A 450 9.46 13.79 -14.42
C PHE A 450 10.49 13.10 -13.52
N ARG A 451 11.74 12.94 -13.97
CA ARG A 451 12.80 12.25 -13.22
C ARG A 451 13.08 12.91 -11.89
N SER A 452 13.12 12.12 -10.83
CA SER A 452 13.40 12.58 -9.48
C SER A 452 13.73 11.42 -8.53
N HIS A 453 14.45 11.71 -7.44
CA HIS A 453 14.67 10.79 -6.34
C HIS A 453 13.63 10.95 -5.22
N ILE A 454 12.74 11.95 -5.28
CA ILE A 454 11.89 12.37 -4.16
C ILE A 454 10.68 11.44 -3.99
N GLY A 455 10.37 11.07 -2.76
CA GLY A 455 9.16 10.33 -2.40
C GLY A 455 9.03 8.99 -3.11
N TRP A 456 7.87 8.76 -3.72
CA TRP A 456 7.49 7.54 -4.43
C TRP A 456 8.16 7.34 -5.81
N LYS A 457 8.98 8.28 -6.27
CA LYS A 457 9.70 8.16 -7.53
C LYS A 457 10.58 6.90 -7.57
N GLN A 458 10.62 6.25 -8.73
CA GLN A 458 11.25 4.95 -8.95
C GLN A 458 12.46 5.02 -9.88
N ASP A 459 12.94 6.23 -10.21
CA ASP A 459 14.01 6.43 -11.20
C ASP A 459 15.31 5.70 -10.83
N ASN A 460 15.62 5.60 -9.54
CA ASN A 460 16.76 4.82 -9.05
C ASN A 460 16.59 3.31 -9.32
N ILE A 461 15.36 2.79 -9.26
CA ILE A 461 15.05 1.39 -9.53
C ILE A 461 15.23 1.10 -11.03
N TRP A 462 14.62 1.95 -11.88
CA TRP A 462 14.71 1.79 -13.33
C TRP A 462 16.14 1.91 -13.81
N ALA A 463 16.91 2.89 -13.32
CA ALA A 463 18.32 3.04 -13.64
C ALA A 463 19.11 1.77 -13.30
N ALA A 464 18.88 1.18 -12.11
CA ALA A 464 19.53 -0.08 -11.71
C ALA A 464 19.12 -1.25 -12.64
N CYS A 465 17.83 -1.44 -12.91
CA CYS A 465 17.32 -2.49 -13.78
C CYS A 465 17.80 -2.36 -15.24
N LEU A 466 18.13 -1.15 -15.69
CA LEU A 466 18.66 -0.86 -17.03
C LEU A 466 20.21 -0.94 -17.11
N GLY A 467 20.89 -1.22 -15.99
CA GLY A 467 22.34 -1.30 -15.92
C GLY A 467 23.04 0.06 -16.04
N MET A 468 22.35 1.13 -15.63
CA MET A 468 22.89 2.51 -15.60
C MET A 468 23.51 2.76 -14.21
N THR A 469 24.66 2.18 -13.98
CA THR A 469 25.27 1.99 -12.65
C THR A 469 25.48 3.30 -11.90
N GLU A 470 26.07 4.31 -12.54
CA GLU A 470 26.37 5.60 -11.89
C GLU A 470 25.10 6.38 -11.56
N GLU A 471 24.15 6.43 -12.49
CA GLU A 471 22.85 7.07 -12.29
C GLU A 471 22.05 6.39 -11.14
N ALA A 472 22.03 5.06 -11.13
CA ALA A 472 21.39 4.28 -10.08
C ALA A 472 22.02 4.55 -8.71
N ALA A 473 23.35 4.61 -8.64
CA ALA A 473 24.08 4.90 -7.42
C ALA A 473 23.76 6.31 -6.91
N GLN A 474 23.86 7.32 -7.78
CA GLN A 474 23.58 8.70 -7.43
C GLN A 474 22.16 8.87 -6.89
N LEU A 475 21.13 8.44 -7.65
CA LEU A 475 19.74 8.57 -7.25
C LEU A 475 19.42 7.80 -5.97
N THR A 476 20.05 6.65 -5.75
CA THR A 476 19.86 5.85 -4.52
C THR A 476 20.52 6.53 -3.33
N LEU A 477 21.71 7.09 -3.46
CA LEU A 477 22.38 7.84 -2.39
C LEU A 477 21.58 9.09 -2.01
N GLU A 478 21.09 9.84 -3.00
CA GLU A 478 20.23 11.02 -2.76
C GLU A 478 18.92 10.61 -2.05
N LYS A 479 18.27 9.55 -2.50
CA LYS A 479 17.02 9.04 -1.93
C LYS A 479 17.20 8.54 -0.50
N MET A 480 18.31 7.92 -0.20
CA MET A 480 18.63 7.33 1.11
C MET A 480 19.45 8.28 2.01
N ALA A 481 19.61 9.53 1.61
CA ALA A 481 20.31 10.54 2.41
C ALA A 481 19.55 10.91 3.69
N ASN A 482 20.31 11.49 4.65
CA ASN A 482 19.72 12.06 5.85
C ASN A 482 19.02 13.38 5.53
N GLY A 483 17.87 13.59 6.16
CA GLY A 483 17.16 14.86 6.16
C GLY A 483 17.44 15.69 7.43
N PRO A 484 17.02 16.96 7.43
CA PRO A 484 17.26 17.88 8.57
C PRO A 484 16.23 17.72 9.70
N HIS A 485 15.31 16.75 9.61
CA HIS A 485 14.19 16.61 10.52
C HIS A 485 14.49 15.67 11.69
N ARG A 486 13.60 15.64 12.68
CA ARG A 486 13.75 14.80 13.88
C ARG A 486 13.85 13.31 13.56
N PHE A 487 13.07 12.81 12.59
CA PHE A 487 13.29 11.49 12.02
C PHE A 487 14.36 11.61 10.92
N PRO A 488 15.38 10.75 10.88
CA PRO A 488 16.59 11.03 10.09
C PRO A 488 16.40 10.95 8.56
N ALA A 489 15.45 10.19 8.08
CA ALA A 489 15.25 9.94 6.64
C ALA A 489 13.77 9.81 6.27
N PHE A 490 13.47 9.67 4.98
CA PHE A 490 12.13 9.38 4.43
C PHE A 490 11.11 10.47 4.71
N TRP A 491 11.51 11.72 4.60
CA TRP A 491 10.61 12.85 4.71
C TRP A 491 9.96 13.13 3.36
N GLY A 492 8.75 12.60 3.21
CA GLY A 492 7.97 12.72 1.99
C GLY A 492 7.65 14.16 1.60
N PRO A 493 7.23 14.37 0.34
CA PRO A 493 6.88 15.68 -0.16
C PRO A 493 5.56 16.21 0.43
N GLY A 494 4.77 15.33 1.05
CA GLY A 494 3.53 15.67 1.74
C GLY A 494 3.67 15.57 3.26
N TYR A 495 2.86 16.30 3.97
CA TYR A 495 2.96 16.45 5.43
C TYR A 495 2.46 15.23 6.19
N ASP A 496 1.61 14.45 5.58
CA ASP A 496 1.02 13.23 6.09
C ASP A 496 1.78 11.95 5.66
N TRP A 497 2.90 12.11 4.95
CA TRP A 497 3.72 11.02 4.45
C TRP A 497 4.94 10.74 5.32
N THR A 498 5.00 11.28 6.50
CA THR A 498 6.18 11.20 7.36
C THR A 498 6.03 10.15 8.47
N PRO A 499 7.02 9.24 8.64
CA PRO A 499 8.03 8.90 7.63
C PRO A 499 7.38 8.22 6.42
N ASP A 500 7.84 8.57 5.23
CA ASP A 500 7.29 8.06 3.97
C ASP A 500 7.81 6.66 3.66
N HIS A 501 6.94 5.66 3.80
CA HIS A 501 7.27 4.27 3.50
C HIS A 501 7.46 4.00 2.00
N ASN A 502 6.84 4.79 1.13
CA ASN A 502 7.11 4.70 -0.30
C ASN A 502 8.51 5.19 -0.66
N TRP A 503 8.97 6.27 -0.01
CA TRP A 503 10.32 6.75 -0.19
C TRP A 503 11.35 5.70 0.27
N GLY A 504 11.19 5.19 1.48
CA GLY A 504 12.05 4.14 2.02
C GLY A 504 12.00 2.86 1.20
N GLY A 505 10.80 2.47 0.75
CA GLY A 505 10.57 1.28 -0.08
C GLY A 505 11.26 1.37 -1.42
N SER A 506 11.05 2.46 -2.17
CA SER A 506 11.71 2.66 -3.47
C SER A 506 13.24 2.80 -3.33
N GLY A 507 13.72 3.40 -2.25
CA GLY A 507 15.15 3.44 -1.93
C GLY A 507 15.73 2.06 -1.67
N MET A 508 15.04 1.25 -0.85
CA MET A 508 15.44 -0.13 -0.54
C MET A 508 15.44 -1.01 -1.79
N ILE A 509 14.41 -0.92 -2.65
CA ILE A 509 14.34 -1.67 -3.90
C ILE A 509 15.51 -1.30 -4.82
N GLY A 510 15.77 0.01 -5.04
CA GLY A 510 16.87 0.45 -5.88
C GLY A 510 18.22 -0.09 -5.42
N MET A 511 18.50 -0.05 -4.12
CA MET A 511 19.73 -0.64 -3.56
C MET A 511 19.79 -2.15 -3.78
N GLN A 512 18.68 -2.87 -3.61
CA GLN A 512 18.61 -4.30 -3.87
C GLN A 512 18.84 -4.64 -5.35
N GLU A 513 18.29 -3.83 -6.28
CA GLU A 513 18.48 -4.03 -7.72
C GLU A 513 19.91 -3.74 -8.18
N MET A 514 20.63 -2.86 -7.49
CA MET A 514 22.06 -2.60 -7.75
C MET A 514 22.94 -3.78 -7.32
N LEU A 515 22.53 -4.53 -6.30
CA LEU A 515 23.34 -5.62 -5.71
C LEU A 515 23.05 -6.99 -6.35
N LEU A 516 21.80 -7.22 -6.72
CA LEU A 516 21.35 -8.52 -7.21
C LEU A 516 20.15 -8.36 -8.12
N GLN A 517 20.27 -8.80 -9.34
CA GLN A 517 19.15 -8.88 -10.29
C GLN A 517 18.92 -10.32 -10.74
N GLU A 518 17.74 -10.58 -11.27
CA GLU A 518 17.38 -11.84 -11.87
C GLU A 518 16.67 -11.57 -13.21
N ALA A 519 17.05 -12.29 -14.22
CA ALA A 519 16.40 -12.29 -15.52
C ALA A 519 16.30 -13.72 -16.05
N ASP A 520 15.04 -14.17 -16.29
CA ASP A 520 14.71 -15.46 -16.87
C ASP A 520 15.39 -16.65 -16.17
N GLY A 521 15.41 -16.63 -14.83
CA GLY A 521 15.99 -17.66 -13.99
C GLY A 521 17.51 -17.59 -13.84
N LYS A 522 18.14 -16.53 -14.32
CA LYS A 522 19.59 -16.28 -14.16
C LYS A 522 19.82 -15.14 -13.19
N ILE A 523 20.76 -15.35 -12.27
CA ILE A 523 21.27 -14.29 -11.40
C ILE A 523 22.30 -13.47 -12.19
N LEU A 524 22.16 -12.15 -12.12
CA LEU A 524 22.99 -11.16 -12.77
C LEU A 524 23.77 -10.34 -11.77
#